data_3b8876a9b1e2c17d8a5d6e99ec1a990c
#
_entry.id   3b8876a9b1e2c17d8a5d6e99ec1a990c
#
_cell.length_a   1.000
_cell.length_b   1.000
_cell.length_c   1.000
_cell.angle_alpha   90.00
_cell.angle_beta   90.00
_cell.angle_gamma   90.00
#
_symmetry.space_group_name_H-M   'P 1'
#
loop_
_entity.id
_entity.type
_entity.pdbx_description
1 polymer ?
#
loop_
_entity_poly.entity_id
_entity_poly.type
_entity_poly.pdbx_seq_one_letter_code
_entity_poly.pdbx_strand_id
1 'polypeptide(L)'
;MLLTGLLCGILLGFVMQRGRFCITGAFRDMYVTKNNKMFVALLLAITVQSIGFFLLKEIGVLNVDPAENFAFLAVIIGAFVFGIGIVLAGGCATGTWYRAAEGLVGSWVALFTYMLLSAIMRTGPLGEFNKTLRSINIEQRNIYDTFGISPWWLVTLLTLVTAFYVYKYLSKP
;
A
#
# COMPACT_ATOMS: atom_id res chain seq x y z
N MET A 1 -11.06 -10.06 -21.57
CA MET A 1 -10.36 -9.91 -20.28
C MET A 1 -8.87 -9.56 -20.44
N LEU A 2 -8.12 -10.21 -21.33
CA LEU A 2 -6.68 -9.95 -21.51
C LEU A 2 -6.40 -8.54 -22.06
N LEU A 3 -7.19 -8.07 -23.01
CA LEU A 3 -7.05 -6.76 -23.62
C LEU A 3 -7.36 -5.61 -22.67
N THR A 4 -8.39 -5.75 -21.85
CA THR A 4 -8.74 -4.78 -20.79
C THR A 4 -7.66 -4.68 -19.71
N GLY A 5 -7.09 -5.81 -19.30
CA GLY A 5 -5.97 -5.84 -18.36
C GLY A 5 -4.72 -5.17 -18.92
N LEU A 6 -4.42 -5.40 -20.20
CA LEU A 6 -3.28 -4.79 -20.88
C LEU A 6 -3.43 -3.27 -21.00
N LEU A 7 -4.61 -2.79 -21.41
CA LEU A 7 -4.90 -1.35 -21.50
C LEU A 7 -4.81 -0.65 -20.14
N CYS A 8 -5.43 -1.24 -19.10
CA CYS A 8 -5.33 -0.71 -17.74
C CYS A 8 -3.90 -0.72 -17.22
N GLY A 9 -3.13 -1.78 -17.54
CA GLY A 9 -1.72 -1.88 -17.14
C GLY A 9 -0.84 -0.81 -17.78
N ILE A 10 -1.02 -0.56 -19.09
CA ILE A 10 -0.29 0.49 -19.82
C ILE A 10 -0.62 1.88 -19.27
N LEU A 11 -1.91 2.17 -19.07
CA LEU A 11 -2.35 3.46 -18.52
C LEU A 11 -1.82 3.67 -17.11
N LEU A 12 -1.94 2.66 -16.25
CA LEU A 12 -1.43 2.73 -14.87
C LEU A 12 0.09 2.91 -14.85
N GLY A 13 0.82 2.14 -15.66
CA GLY A 13 2.27 2.23 -15.78
C GLY A 13 2.74 3.61 -16.25
N PHE A 14 2.06 4.18 -17.24
CA PHE A 14 2.35 5.52 -17.75
C PHE A 14 2.12 6.60 -16.66
N VAL A 15 0.98 6.54 -15.96
CA VAL A 15 0.65 7.49 -14.89
C VAL A 15 1.65 7.39 -13.74
N MET A 16 1.99 6.16 -13.32
CA MET A 16 2.95 5.92 -12.23
C MET A 16 4.35 6.40 -12.58
N GLN A 17 4.81 6.12 -13.80
CA GLN A 17 6.12 6.55 -14.29
C GLN A 17 6.19 8.08 -14.43
N ARG A 18 5.15 8.70 -15.00
CA ARG A 18 5.10 10.15 -15.18
C ARG A 18 5.00 10.90 -13.86
N GLY A 19 4.21 10.37 -12.93
CA GLY A 19 4.03 10.93 -11.57
C GLY A 19 5.18 10.64 -10.62
N ARG A 20 6.09 9.72 -10.97
CA ARG A 20 7.16 9.20 -10.08
C ARG A 20 6.65 8.87 -8.68
N PHE A 21 5.43 8.34 -8.64
CA PHE A 21 4.71 8.10 -7.39
C PHE A 21 5.36 6.96 -6.61
N CYS A 22 5.94 7.30 -5.46
CA CYS A 22 6.60 6.35 -4.58
C CYS A 22 6.31 6.68 -3.13
N ILE A 23 5.75 5.73 -2.38
CA ILE A 23 5.42 5.91 -0.96
C ILE A 23 6.67 6.20 -0.15
N THR A 24 7.74 5.44 -0.37
CA THR A 24 9.04 5.66 0.30
C THR A 24 9.61 7.03 -0.06
N GLY A 25 9.46 7.46 -1.32
CA GLY A 25 9.84 8.78 -1.78
C GLY A 25 9.07 9.89 -1.06
N ALA A 26 7.78 9.72 -0.85
CA ALA A 26 6.94 10.69 -0.15
C ALA A 26 7.42 10.94 1.30
N PHE A 27 7.74 9.86 2.03
CA PHE A 27 8.29 9.97 3.38
C PHE A 27 9.71 10.56 3.38
N ARG A 28 10.57 10.11 2.48
CA ARG A 28 11.93 10.64 2.36
C ARG A 28 11.93 12.13 2.06
N ASP A 29 11.11 12.57 1.11
CA ASP A 29 11.06 13.96 0.68
C ASP A 29 10.47 14.88 1.77
N MET A 30 9.57 14.35 2.60
CA MET A 30 9.05 15.06 3.76
C MET A 30 10.16 15.33 4.80
N TYR A 31 11.05 14.36 5.04
CA TYR A 31 12.12 14.48 6.03
C TYR A 31 13.35 15.24 5.49
N VAL A 32 13.80 14.91 4.28
CA VAL A 32 15.06 15.41 3.71
C VAL A 32 14.86 16.75 3.01
N THR A 33 13.85 16.83 2.15
CA THR A 33 13.62 18.02 1.30
C THR A 33 12.58 18.97 1.89
N LYS A 34 11.92 18.58 2.98
CA LYS A 34 10.77 19.30 3.59
C LYS A 34 9.66 19.64 2.59
N ASN A 35 9.57 18.86 1.51
CA ASN A 35 8.59 19.02 0.46
C ASN A 35 7.45 18.00 0.64
N ASN A 36 6.28 18.50 1.02
CA ASN A 36 5.13 17.66 1.37
C ASN A 36 4.22 17.34 0.17
N LYS A 37 4.57 17.73 -1.05
CA LYS A 37 3.72 17.57 -2.26
C LYS A 37 3.32 16.12 -2.47
N MET A 38 4.30 15.21 -2.46
CA MET A 38 4.08 13.80 -2.71
C MET A 38 3.28 13.14 -1.57
N PHE A 39 3.51 13.57 -0.33
CA PHE A 39 2.78 13.07 0.83
C PHE A 39 1.29 13.50 0.79
N VAL A 40 1.00 14.74 0.44
CA VAL A 40 -0.37 15.23 0.25
C VAL A 40 -1.08 14.48 -0.87
N ALA A 41 -0.39 14.24 -2.00
CA ALA A 41 -0.93 13.45 -3.10
C ALA A 41 -1.24 12.00 -2.67
N LEU A 42 -0.39 11.39 -1.84
CA LEU A 42 -0.62 10.07 -1.26
C LEU A 42 -1.88 10.03 -0.39
N LEU A 43 -2.03 11.00 0.51
CA LEU A 43 -3.21 11.10 1.37
C LEU A 43 -4.50 11.28 0.55
N LEU A 44 -4.47 12.13 -0.47
CA LEU A 44 -5.59 12.32 -1.38
C LEU A 44 -5.95 11.00 -2.10
N ALA A 45 -4.96 10.29 -2.63
CA ALA A 45 -5.19 9.02 -3.31
C ALA A 45 -5.83 7.98 -2.38
N ILE A 46 -5.33 7.84 -1.14
CA ILE A 46 -5.90 6.92 -0.15
C ILE A 46 -7.35 7.31 0.19
N THR A 47 -7.62 8.59 0.35
CA THR A 47 -8.96 9.09 0.68
C THR A 47 -9.96 8.80 -0.45
N VAL A 48 -9.60 9.12 -1.68
CA VAL A 48 -10.45 8.84 -2.86
C VAL A 48 -10.68 7.34 -3.02
N GLN A 49 -9.64 6.53 -2.85
CA GLN A 49 -9.76 5.08 -2.93
C GLN A 49 -10.66 4.50 -1.82
N SER A 50 -10.54 5.01 -0.59
CA SER A 50 -11.38 4.58 0.52
C SER A 50 -12.86 4.89 0.29
N ILE A 51 -13.15 6.11 -0.14
CA ILE A 51 -14.52 6.53 -0.49
C ILE A 51 -15.07 5.64 -1.62
N GLY A 52 -14.31 5.47 -2.69
CA GLY A 52 -14.70 4.65 -3.84
C GLY A 52 -14.96 3.19 -3.46
N PHE A 53 -14.12 2.61 -2.63
CA PHE A 53 -14.26 1.22 -2.19
C PHE A 53 -15.53 1.00 -1.35
N PHE A 54 -15.77 1.87 -0.38
CA PHE A 54 -16.97 1.75 0.47
C PHE A 54 -18.25 2.03 -0.30
N LEU A 55 -18.23 2.99 -1.23
CA LEU A 55 -19.37 3.30 -2.08
C LEU A 55 -19.72 2.13 -3.01
N LEU A 56 -18.73 1.49 -3.64
CA LEU A 56 -18.93 0.32 -4.48
C LEU A 56 -19.41 -0.91 -3.67
N LYS A 57 -18.98 -1.04 -2.42
CA LYS A 57 -19.47 -2.08 -1.52
C LYS A 57 -20.94 -1.88 -1.17
N GLU A 58 -21.36 -0.64 -0.93
CA GLU A 58 -22.74 -0.31 -0.58
C GLU A 58 -23.70 -0.49 -1.76
N ILE A 59 -23.27 -0.21 -2.98
CA ILE A 59 -24.02 -0.47 -4.23
C ILE A 59 -24.13 -1.98 -4.52
N GLY A 60 -23.40 -2.83 -3.78
CA GLY A 60 -23.45 -4.30 -3.95
C GLY A 60 -22.67 -4.83 -5.15
N VAL A 61 -21.88 -3.98 -5.83
CA VAL A 61 -21.01 -4.39 -6.95
C VAL A 61 -19.80 -5.18 -6.47
N LEU A 62 -19.30 -4.87 -5.24
CA LEU A 62 -18.17 -5.53 -4.61
C LEU A 62 -18.67 -6.40 -3.44
N ASN A 63 -18.78 -7.70 -3.69
CA ASN A 63 -18.97 -8.72 -2.64
C ASN A 63 -17.59 -9.17 -2.17
N VAL A 64 -16.92 -8.33 -1.41
CA VAL A 64 -15.62 -8.69 -0.79
C VAL A 64 -15.89 -8.94 0.68
N ASP A 65 -15.81 -10.21 1.08
CA ASP A 65 -15.82 -10.56 2.49
C ASP A 65 -14.55 -10.03 3.14
N PRO A 66 -14.67 -9.38 4.30
CA PRO A 66 -13.50 -8.93 5.04
C PRO A 66 -12.64 -10.14 5.40
N ALA A 67 -11.32 -9.98 5.31
CA ALA A 67 -10.35 -11.04 5.63
C ALA A 67 -10.65 -11.63 7.01
N GLU A 68 -10.93 -12.92 7.05
CA GLU A 68 -11.48 -13.61 8.23
C GLU A 68 -10.53 -13.66 9.43
N ASN A 69 -9.22 -13.47 9.23
CA ASN A 69 -8.21 -13.63 10.29
C ASN A 69 -7.14 -12.56 10.21
N PHE A 70 -7.13 -11.69 11.21
CA PHE A 70 -6.08 -10.68 11.36
C PHE A 70 -4.91 -11.23 12.20
N ALA A 71 -3.84 -11.65 11.54
CA ALA A 71 -2.62 -12.13 12.18
C ALA A 71 -1.76 -10.94 12.67
N PHE A 72 -2.12 -10.35 13.82
CA PHE A 72 -1.50 -9.15 14.37
C PHE A 72 0.03 -9.25 14.50
N LEU A 73 0.53 -10.37 15.02
CA LEU A 73 1.97 -10.59 15.21
C LEU A 73 2.71 -10.70 13.87
N ALA A 74 2.13 -11.41 12.90
CA ALA A 74 2.71 -11.52 11.57
C ALA A 74 2.76 -10.18 10.84
N VAL A 75 1.75 -9.31 11.04
CA VAL A 75 1.72 -7.97 10.47
C VAL A 75 2.80 -7.07 11.07
N ILE A 76 2.99 -7.07 12.39
CA ILE A 76 4.03 -6.23 13.04
C ILE A 76 5.42 -6.65 12.58
N ILE A 77 5.74 -7.94 12.67
CA ILE A 77 7.06 -8.47 12.27
C ILE A 77 7.27 -8.23 10.77
N GLY A 78 6.26 -8.55 9.96
CA GLY A 78 6.30 -8.34 8.52
C GLY A 78 6.49 -6.88 8.13
N ALA A 79 5.80 -5.95 8.78
CA ALA A 79 5.92 -4.51 8.54
C ALA A 79 7.32 -3.98 8.89
N PHE A 80 7.91 -4.46 9.98
CA PHE A 80 9.26 -4.08 10.40
C PHE A 80 10.31 -4.55 9.39
N VAL A 81 10.27 -5.83 9.00
CA VAL A 81 11.18 -6.41 7.99
C VAL A 81 10.99 -5.73 6.63
N PHE A 82 9.73 -5.50 6.24
CA PHE A 82 9.41 -4.79 5.02
C PHE A 82 9.94 -3.36 5.02
N GLY A 83 9.84 -2.64 6.15
CA GLY A 83 10.39 -1.29 6.30
C GLY A 83 11.90 -1.23 6.06
N ILE A 84 12.65 -2.18 6.62
CA ILE A 84 14.09 -2.29 6.37
C ILE A 84 14.35 -2.61 4.89
N GLY A 85 13.59 -3.54 4.31
CA GLY A 85 13.71 -3.94 2.91
C GLY A 85 13.52 -2.80 1.91
N ILE A 86 12.52 -1.92 2.13
CA ILE A 86 12.26 -0.76 1.25
C ILE A 86 13.41 0.25 1.28
N VAL A 87 14.05 0.44 2.43
CA VAL A 87 15.20 1.34 2.56
C VAL A 87 16.40 0.78 1.79
N LEU A 88 16.67 -0.52 1.93
CA LEU A 88 17.76 -1.18 1.20
C LEU A 88 17.53 -1.22 -0.31
N ALA A 89 16.30 -1.46 -0.75
CA ALA A 89 15.91 -1.46 -2.17
C ALA A 89 15.88 -0.05 -2.78
N GLY A 90 15.96 1.01 -1.97
CA GLY A 90 15.91 2.40 -2.43
C GLY A 90 14.56 2.86 -2.95
N GLY A 91 13.47 2.09 -2.73
CA GLY A 91 12.13 2.44 -3.16
C GLY A 91 11.07 1.42 -2.76
N CYS A 92 9.80 1.83 -2.80
CA CYS A 92 8.69 0.90 -2.57
C CYS A 92 8.53 -0.08 -3.76
N ALA A 93 7.74 -1.12 -3.60
CA ALA A 93 7.49 -2.12 -4.65
C ALA A 93 7.09 -1.47 -5.98
N THR A 94 6.12 -0.55 -5.95
CA THR A 94 5.65 0.19 -7.14
C THR A 94 6.77 1.02 -7.77
N GLY A 95 7.57 1.71 -6.94
CA GLY A 95 8.72 2.49 -7.40
C GLY A 95 9.81 1.64 -8.05
N THR A 96 9.99 0.43 -7.56
CA THR A 96 10.98 -0.51 -8.11
C THR A 96 10.59 -1.00 -9.50
N TRP A 97 9.28 -1.20 -9.77
CA TRP A 97 8.80 -1.63 -11.09
C TRP A 97 9.09 -0.60 -12.18
N TYR A 98 8.71 0.67 -12.00
CA TYR A 98 8.96 1.65 -13.06
C TYR A 98 10.44 1.98 -13.21
N ARG A 99 11.23 1.96 -12.11
CA ARG A 99 12.69 2.14 -12.16
C ARG A 99 13.40 1.00 -12.87
N ALA A 100 12.93 -0.24 -12.70
CA ALA A 100 13.43 -1.37 -13.46
C ALA A 100 13.14 -1.20 -14.95
N ALA A 101 11.94 -0.71 -15.30
CA ALA A 101 11.59 -0.38 -16.69
C ALA A 101 12.44 0.78 -17.26
N GLU A 102 12.90 1.71 -16.43
CA GLU A 102 13.87 2.77 -16.79
C GLU A 102 15.32 2.25 -16.95
N GLY A 103 15.58 0.96 -16.65
CA GLY A 103 16.89 0.33 -16.83
C GLY A 103 17.82 0.36 -15.62
N LEU A 104 17.33 0.72 -14.43
CA LEU A 104 18.12 0.70 -13.19
C LEU A 104 18.40 -0.75 -12.75
N VAL A 105 19.66 -1.17 -12.86
CA VAL A 105 20.09 -2.55 -12.52
C VAL A 105 19.77 -2.94 -11.08
N GLY A 106 19.95 -2.01 -10.12
CA GLY A 106 19.61 -2.26 -8.70
C GLY A 106 18.13 -2.61 -8.50
N SER A 107 17.23 -2.00 -9.27
CA SER A 107 15.80 -2.30 -9.24
C SER A 107 15.47 -3.68 -9.82
N TRP A 108 16.20 -4.13 -10.84
CA TRP A 108 16.08 -5.49 -11.37
C TRP A 108 16.48 -6.54 -10.33
N VAL A 109 17.60 -6.33 -9.64
CA VAL A 109 18.04 -7.23 -8.56
C VAL A 109 17.01 -7.30 -7.45
N ALA A 110 16.48 -6.15 -7.03
CA ALA A 110 15.45 -6.08 -5.99
C ALA A 110 14.17 -6.82 -6.40
N LEU A 111 13.70 -6.67 -7.64
CA LEU A 111 12.53 -7.40 -8.17
C LEU A 111 12.76 -8.90 -8.23
N PHE A 112 13.92 -9.33 -8.72
CA PHE A 112 14.27 -10.75 -8.80
C PHE A 112 14.30 -11.39 -7.40
N THR A 113 14.95 -10.72 -6.45
CA THR A 113 15.00 -11.17 -5.04
C THR A 113 13.58 -11.22 -4.43
N TYR A 114 12.74 -10.23 -4.71
CA TYR A 114 11.35 -10.21 -4.25
C TYR A 114 10.55 -11.40 -4.79
N MET A 115 10.65 -11.70 -6.09
CA MET A 115 9.97 -12.84 -6.73
C MET A 115 10.42 -14.16 -6.11
N LEU A 116 11.71 -14.33 -5.91
CA LEU A 116 12.30 -15.54 -5.36
C LEU A 116 11.91 -15.77 -3.90
N LEU A 117 12.01 -14.73 -3.05
CA LEU A 117 11.56 -14.81 -1.66
C LEU A 117 10.05 -15.06 -1.56
N SER A 118 9.25 -14.41 -2.38
CA SER A 118 7.80 -14.60 -2.39
C SER A 118 7.42 -16.04 -2.74
N ALA A 119 8.12 -16.66 -3.69
CA ALA A 119 7.93 -18.06 -4.04
C ALA A 119 8.32 -18.98 -2.89
N ILE A 120 9.47 -18.77 -2.27
CA ILE A 120 9.96 -19.56 -1.14
C ILE A 120 9.02 -19.48 0.08
N MET A 121 8.51 -18.30 0.37
CA MET A 121 7.57 -18.08 1.47
C MET A 121 6.18 -18.70 1.22
N ARG A 122 5.77 -18.85 -0.04
CA ARG A 122 4.45 -19.38 -0.41
C ARG A 122 4.42 -20.89 -0.53
N THR A 123 5.41 -21.48 -1.19
CA THR A 123 5.45 -22.91 -1.54
C THR A 123 6.69 -23.64 -1.03
N GLY A 124 7.67 -22.91 -0.45
CA GLY A 124 8.94 -23.45 0.01
C GLY A 124 8.97 -23.84 1.49
N PRO A 125 10.17 -24.21 1.98
CA PRO A 125 10.38 -24.66 3.35
C PRO A 125 10.03 -23.63 4.42
N LEU A 126 9.97 -22.35 4.08
CA LEU A 126 9.49 -21.28 4.98
C LEU A 126 7.96 -21.14 5.01
N GLY A 127 7.22 -21.93 4.22
CA GLY A 127 5.75 -21.94 4.25
C GLY A 127 5.19 -22.37 5.60
N GLU A 128 5.84 -23.31 6.29
CA GLU A 128 5.47 -23.73 7.65
C GLU A 128 5.68 -22.60 8.67
N PHE A 129 6.76 -21.86 8.57
CA PHE A 129 7.03 -20.68 9.41
C PHE A 129 5.95 -19.58 9.21
N ASN A 130 5.56 -19.37 7.95
CA ASN A 130 4.47 -18.43 7.62
C ASN A 130 3.11 -18.92 8.18
N LYS A 131 2.83 -20.22 8.13
CA LYS A 131 1.63 -20.81 8.74
C LYS A 131 1.65 -20.67 10.26
N THR A 132 2.78 -20.91 10.92
CA THR A 132 2.94 -20.77 12.37
C THR A 132 2.75 -19.31 12.81
N LEU A 133 3.32 -18.35 12.09
CA LEU A 133 3.09 -16.93 12.36
C LEU A 133 1.62 -16.51 12.15
N ARG A 134 0.95 -17.12 11.17
CA ARG A 134 -0.47 -16.87 10.89
C ARG A 134 -1.41 -17.62 11.82
N SER A 135 -0.98 -18.69 12.46
CA SER A 135 -1.80 -19.45 13.42
C SER A 135 -1.94 -18.74 14.77
N ILE A 136 -1.06 -17.77 15.07
CA ILE A 136 -1.20 -16.87 16.22
C ILE A 136 -2.18 -15.77 15.82
N ASN A 137 -3.43 -16.14 15.60
CA ASN A 137 -4.50 -15.22 15.25
C ASN A 137 -5.17 -14.71 16.52
N ILE A 138 -5.33 -13.40 16.61
CA ILE A 138 -6.34 -12.83 17.50
C ILE A 138 -7.64 -12.90 16.70
N GLU A 139 -8.63 -13.59 17.26
CA GLU A 139 -9.94 -13.91 16.65
C GLU A 139 -10.84 -12.66 16.43
N GLN A 140 -10.21 -11.51 16.19
CA GLN A 140 -10.90 -10.24 15.99
C GLN A 140 -10.93 -9.88 14.50
N ARG A 141 -12.11 -9.96 13.96
CA ARG A 141 -12.45 -9.88 12.55
C ARG A 141 -12.00 -8.60 11.82
N ASN A 142 -12.22 -7.45 12.40
CA ASN A 142 -11.87 -6.15 11.83
C ASN A 142 -11.85 -5.09 12.93
N ILE A 143 -11.08 -4.01 12.73
CA ILE A 143 -11.00 -2.90 13.67
C ILE A 143 -12.38 -2.28 13.93
N TYR A 144 -13.24 -2.18 12.92
CA TYR A 144 -14.58 -1.62 13.06
C TYR A 144 -15.55 -2.56 13.81
N ASP A 145 -15.40 -3.89 13.67
CA ASP A 145 -16.21 -4.87 14.43
C ASP A 145 -15.82 -4.90 15.91
N THR A 146 -14.52 -4.69 16.19
CA THR A 146 -14.00 -4.64 17.57
C THR A 146 -14.48 -3.40 18.33
N PHE A 147 -14.56 -2.26 17.64
CA PHE A 147 -14.99 -1.00 18.24
C PHE A 147 -16.49 -0.71 18.06
N GLY A 148 -17.23 -1.54 17.31
CA GLY A 148 -18.64 -1.32 17.01
C GLY A 148 -18.92 -0.01 16.25
N ILE A 149 -17.89 0.53 15.60
CA ILE A 149 -17.94 1.82 14.90
C ILE A 149 -18.15 1.54 13.41
N SER A 150 -19.13 2.21 12.80
CA SER A 150 -19.36 2.07 11.36
C SER A 150 -18.12 2.53 10.57
N PRO A 151 -17.73 1.83 9.50
CA PRO A 151 -16.54 2.16 8.70
C PRO A 151 -16.55 3.59 8.15
N TRP A 152 -17.72 4.21 8.02
CA TRP A 152 -17.90 5.58 7.58
C TRP A 152 -17.26 6.62 8.52
N TRP A 153 -17.19 6.36 9.82
CA TRP A 153 -16.50 7.25 10.76
C TRP A 153 -15.01 7.31 10.50
N LEU A 154 -14.38 6.17 10.17
CA LEU A 154 -12.96 6.13 9.82
C LEU A 154 -12.68 6.88 8.50
N VAL A 155 -13.56 6.73 7.51
CA VAL A 155 -13.46 7.45 6.24
C VAL A 155 -13.63 8.95 6.46
N THR A 156 -14.58 9.37 7.29
CA THR A 156 -14.82 10.79 7.61
C THR A 156 -13.62 11.38 8.34
N LEU A 157 -13.05 10.66 9.31
CA LEU A 157 -11.85 11.10 10.03
C LEU A 157 -10.65 11.24 9.08
N LEU A 158 -10.46 10.28 8.18
CA LEU A 158 -9.41 10.32 7.16
C LEU A 158 -9.60 11.52 6.22
N THR A 159 -10.83 11.81 5.77
CA THR A 159 -11.13 12.95 4.91
C THR A 159 -10.87 14.27 5.63
N LEU A 160 -11.19 14.40 6.91
CA LEU A 160 -10.89 15.59 7.70
C LEU A 160 -9.38 15.81 7.85
N VAL A 161 -8.63 14.75 8.13
CA VAL A 161 -7.17 14.81 8.24
C VAL A 161 -6.55 15.23 6.91
N THR A 162 -6.99 14.65 5.80
CA THR A 162 -6.49 15.02 4.46
C THR A 162 -6.85 16.45 4.09
N ALA A 163 -8.07 16.89 4.36
CA ALA A 163 -8.51 18.27 4.14
C ALA A 163 -7.66 19.27 4.94
N PHE A 164 -7.37 18.96 6.20
CA PHE A 164 -6.51 19.78 7.05
C PHE A 164 -5.07 19.89 6.48
N TYR A 165 -4.48 18.76 6.03
CA TYR A 165 -3.14 18.76 5.43
C TYR A 165 -3.10 19.50 4.10
N VAL A 166 -4.12 19.36 3.25
CA VAL A 166 -4.26 20.09 1.99
C VAL A 166 -4.40 21.58 2.25
N TYR A 167 -5.26 21.98 3.20
CA TYR A 167 -5.42 23.38 3.59
C TYR A 167 -4.11 23.99 4.09
N LYS A 168 -3.42 23.30 4.98
CA LYS A 168 -2.11 23.74 5.51
C LYS A 168 -1.05 23.83 4.41
N TYR A 169 -1.15 22.96 3.40
CA TYR A 169 -0.24 22.99 2.25
C TYR A 169 -0.50 24.19 1.34
N LEU A 170 -1.78 24.46 1.04
CA LEU A 170 -2.20 25.61 0.23
C LEU A 170 -1.99 26.96 0.93
N SER A 171 -2.04 26.98 2.27
CA SER A 171 -1.84 28.17 3.09
C SER A 171 -0.36 28.53 3.32
N LYS A 172 0.58 27.72 2.86
CA LYS A 172 2.02 28.08 2.85
C LYS A 172 2.33 28.81 1.55
N PRO A 173 2.72 30.09 1.62
CA PRO A 173 3.18 30.85 0.45
C PRO A 173 4.47 30.25 -0.14
#